data_a709391cd2620885d754ec7ed6ecacba
#
_entry.id   a709391cd2620885d754ec7ed6ecacba
#
_cell.length_a   1.000
_cell.length_b   1.000
_cell.length_c   1.000
_cell.angle_alpha   90.00
_cell.angle_beta   90.00
_cell.angle_gamma   90.00
#
_symmetry.space_group_name_H-M   'P 1'
#
loop_
_entity.id
_entity.type
_entity.pdbx_description
1 polymer ?
#
loop_
_entity_poly.entity_id
_entity_poly.type
_entity_poly.pdbx_seq_one_letter_code
_entity_poly.pdbx_strand_id
1 'polypeptide(L)'
;MDKIDIDTLVDSYREIATSTIGHLTEVGYLPDIKALSPCKHTVAGKVITATLNSDNTEVINQALIQAQPNDILCIDAQVLGIKACWGALRTCAAIYEKLAGVIVIGQATDSLQIQQLGLPVFAQGVSAVTTFKSHETKGMLGDDIRYRFGAKSTLIRSGDIAIMDNDGIFVLPLEVAQQLLPDCKDKHQQDETKFQIFFEAYQNNQLDTLFNQ
;
A
#
# COMPACT_ATOMS: atom_id res chain seq x y z
N MET A 1 -5.63 25.20 -11.60
CA MET A 1 -6.09 24.45 -10.41
C MET A 1 -5.08 24.72 -9.33
N ASP A 2 -5.51 25.25 -8.20
CA ASP A 2 -4.63 25.39 -7.04
C ASP A 2 -4.15 23.99 -6.63
N LYS A 3 -2.83 23.86 -6.38
CA LYS A 3 -2.27 22.58 -5.96
C LYS A 3 -2.84 22.23 -4.57
N ILE A 4 -3.56 21.11 -4.50
CA ILE A 4 -4.01 20.56 -3.21
C ILE A 4 -2.76 20.24 -2.39
N ASP A 5 -2.75 20.64 -1.13
CA ASP A 5 -1.72 20.26 -0.18
C ASP A 5 -1.66 18.73 -0.03
N ILE A 6 -0.45 18.18 0.15
CA ILE A 6 -0.23 16.70 0.17
C ILE A 6 -1.00 16.04 1.31
N ASP A 7 -1.04 16.65 2.50
CA ASP A 7 -1.75 16.05 3.63
C ASP A 7 -3.26 16.00 3.37
N THR A 8 -3.82 17.07 2.82
CA THR A 8 -5.22 17.13 2.38
C THR A 8 -5.53 16.10 1.28
N LEU A 9 -4.58 15.88 0.35
CA LEU A 9 -4.70 14.87 -0.70
C LEU A 9 -4.75 13.46 -0.10
N VAL A 10 -3.80 13.15 0.78
CA VAL A 10 -3.70 11.85 1.49
C VAL A 10 -4.98 11.60 2.31
N ASP A 11 -5.43 12.58 3.08
CA ASP A 11 -6.66 12.45 3.89
C ASP A 11 -7.89 12.18 3.02
N SER A 12 -7.98 12.84 1.85
CA SER A 12 -9.06 12.56 0.90
C SER A 12 -9.05 11.13 0.37
N TYR A 13 -7.87 10.55 0.13
CA TYR A 13 -7.76 9.18 -0.34
C TYR A 13 -8.04 8.12 0.73
N ARG A 14 -7.95 8.44 2.01
CA ARG A 14 -8.31 7.51 3.11
C ARG A 14 -9.79 7.15 3.12
N GLU A 15 -10.64 7.98 2.52
CA GLU A 15 -12.08 7.73 2.38
C GLU A 15 -12.44 6.94 1.11
N ILE A 16 -11.48 6.66 0.23
CA ILE A 16 -11.72 6.07 -1.10
C ILE A 16 -11.16 4.65 -1.14
N ALA A 17 -12.03 3.68 -1.43
CA ALA A 17 -11.61 2.28 -1.61
C ALA A 17 -10.71 2.11 -2.83
N THR A 18 -9.76 1.17 -2.77
CA THR A 18 -8.88 0.86 -3.92
C THR A 18 -9.67 0.34 -5.12
N SER A 19 -10.80 -0.35 -4.90
CA SER A 19 -11.72 -0.77 -5.96
C SER A 19 -12.32 0.41 -6.72
N THR A 20 -12.62 1.54 -6.05
CA THR A 20 -13.07 2.78 -6.71
C THR A 20 -12.01 3.31 -7.66
N ILE A 21 -10.73 3.33 -7.24
CA ILE A 21 -9.61 3.72 -8.10
C ILE A 21 -9.49 2.76 -9.28
N GLY A 22 -9.62 1.46 -9.04
CA GLY A 22 -9.56 0.41 -10.06
C GLY A 22 -10.63 0.49 -11.13
N HIS A 23 -11.77 1.13 -10.85
CA HIS A 23 -12.78 1.46 -11.87
C HIS A 23 -12.35 2.56 -12.83
N LEU A 24 -11.39 3.40 -12.44
CA LEU A 24 -10.98 4.58 -13.20
C LEU A 24 -9.62 4.39 -13.90
N THR A 25 -8.72 3.59 -13.29
CA THR A 25 -7.37 3.42 -13.83
C THR A 25 -6.73 2.11 -13.34
N GLU A 26 -5.75 1.62 -14.12
CA GLU A 26 -4.82 0.57 -13.69
C GLU A 26 -3.41 1.12 -13.39
N VAL A 27 -3.20 2.44 -13.56
CA VAL A 27 -1.90 3.08 -13.28
C VAL A 27 -1.56 2.93 -11.80
N GLY A 28 -0.35 2.44 -11.53
CA GLY A 28 0.14 2.28 -10.16
C GLY A 28 -0.37 1.05 -9.41
N TYR A 29 -1.22 0.21 -10.00
CA TYR A 29 -1.69 -1.02 -9.36
C TYR A 29 -0.57 -2.05 -9.17
N LEU A 30 -0.50 -2.67 -7.99
CA LEU A 30 0.49 -3.69 -7.61
C LEU A 30 -0.19 -5.05 -7.35
N PRO A 31 -0.43 -5.89 -8.38
CA PRO A 31 -1.39 -7.00 -8.31
C PRO A 31 -1.02 -8.18 -7.41
N ASP A 32 0.26 -8.50 -7.22
CA ASP A 32 0.71 -9.68 -6.46
C ASP A 32 1.19 -9.36 -5.04
N ILE A 33 0.95 -8.13 -4.56
CA ILE A 33 1.28 -7.72 -3.21
C ILE A 33 -0.03 -7.68 -2.40
N LYS A 34 -0.09 -8.45 -1.31
CA LYS A 34 -1.32 -8.68 -0.54
C LYS A 34 -1.16 -8.27 0.91
N ALA A 35 -2.26 -7.89 1.53
CA ALA A 35 -2.31 -7.59 2.95
C ALA A 35 -1.95 -8.83 3.78
N LEU A 36 -0.99 -8.72 4.69
CA LEU A 36 -0.69 -9.74 5.69
C LEU A 36 -1.59 -9.63 6.92
N SER A 37 -2.15 -8.44 7.15
CA SER A 37 -3.16 -8.19 8.17
C SER A 37 -4.34 -7.44 7.55
N PRO A 38 -5.60 -7.79 7.89
CA PRO A 38 -6.75 -7.08 7.35
C PRO A 38 -6.73 -5.59 7.71
N CYS A 39 -6.92 -4.74 6.72
CA CYS A 39 -7.15 -3.32 6.91
C CYS A 39 -8.59 -3.08 7.39
N LYS A 40 -8.78 -2.24 8.39
CA LYS A 40 -10.12 -1.84 8.87
C LYS A 40 -10.75 -0.76 8.01
N HIS A 41 -9.93 -0.02 7.29
CA HIS A 41 -10.29 1.10 6.41
C HIS A 41 -9.17 1.27 5.37
N THR A 42 -9.41 2.05 4.37
CA THR A 42 -8.37 2.42 3.38
C THR A 42 -7.26 3.21 4.07
N VAL A 43 -6.03 2.87 3.75
CA VAL A 43 -4.82 3.52 4.23
C VAL A 43 -4.19 4.28 3.09
N ALA A 44 -3.89 5.56 3.29
CA ALA A 44 -3.15 6.35 2.32
C ALA A 44 -2.01 7.10 3.00
N GLY A 45 -0.92 7.30 2.25
CA GLY A 45 0.26 8.01 2.73
C GLY A 45 1.25 8.31 1.62
N LYS A 46 2.17 9.21 1.91
CA LYS A 46 3.30 9.51 1.03
C LYS A 46 4.32 8.36 1.10
N VAL A 47 4.84 7.95 -0.02
CA VAL A 47 5.81 6.85 -0.11
C VAL A 47 7.21 7.33 0.24
N ILE A 48 7.93 6.55 1.06
CA ILE A 48 9.38 6.55 1.18
C ILE A 48 9.91 5.21 0.66
N THR A 49 10.90 5.22 -0.21
CA THR A 49 11.43 4.01 -0.86
C THR A 49 12.75 3.55 -0.24
N ALA A 50 12.92 2.23 -0.13
CA ALA A 50 14.18 1.60 0.26
C ALA A 50 14.45 0.39 -0.65
N THR A 51 15.60 0.34 -1.29
CA THR A 51 16.00 -0.74 -2.21
C THR A 51 17.11 -1.57 -1.61
N LEU A 52 16.93 -2.89 -1.54
CA LEU A 52 17.97 -3.81 -1.09
C LEU A 52 18.86 -4.26 -2.27
N ASN A 53 20.16 -4.34 -2.04
CA ASN A 53 21.14 -4.84 -3.01
C ASN A 53 21.74 -6.21 -2.61
N SER A 54 21.49 -6.64 -1.36
CA SER A 54 22.00 -7.89 -0.78
C SER A 54 21.22 -8.24 0.49
N ASP A 55 21.69 -9.25 1.24
CA ASP A 55 21.18 -9.61 2.58
C ASP A 55 21.40 -8.49 3.63
N ASN A 56 22.15 -7.43 3.32
CA ASN A 56 22.32 -6.27 4.18
C ASN A 56 21.07 -5.40 4.19
N THR A 57 20.31 -5.48 5.26
CA THR A 57 19.01 -4.78 5.41
C THR A 57 19.11 -3.47 6.21
N GLU A 58 20.30 -2.90 6.37
CA GLU A 58 20.50 -1.67 7.16
C GLU A 58 19.75 -0.46 6.59
N VAL A 59 19.55 -0.39 5.27
CA VAL A 59 18.77 0.66 4.63
C VAL A 59 17.33 0.73 5.12
N ILE A 60 16.74 -0.41 5.52
CA ILE A 60 15.38 -0.43 6.09
C ILE A 60 15.35 0.32 7.43
N ASN A 61 16.37 0.14 8.27
CA ASN A 61 16.44 0.86 9.54
C ASN A 61 16.65 2.36 9.31
N GLN A 62 17.45 2.73 8.29
CA GLN A 62 17.64 4.14 7.90
C GLN A 62 16.33 4.74 7.38
N ALA A 63 15.55 3.98 6.58
CA ALA A 63 14.26 4.43 6.10
C ALA A 63 13.27 4.65 7.26
N LEU A 64 13.22 3.76 8.23
CA LEU A 64 12.38 3.91 9.42
C LEU A 64 12.71 5.18 10.21
N ILE A 65 13.99 5.48 10.41
CA ILE A 65 14.44 6.69 11.13
C ILE A 65 14.13 7.99 10.36
N GLN A 66 14.15 7.95 9.02
CA GLN A 66 13.94 9.14 8.18
C GLN A 66 12.48 9.38 7.79
N ALA A 67 11.64 8.35 7.90
CA ALA A 67 10.22 8.45 7.60
C ALA A 67 9.54 9.50 8.49
N GLN A 68 8.55 10.17 7.94
CA GLN A 68 7.69 11.07 8.69
C GLN A 68 6.41 10.35 9.13
N PRO A 69 5.74 10.81 10.19
CA PRO A 69 4.44 10.29 10.57
C PRO A 69 3.48 10.26 9.36
N ASN A 70 2.74 9.15 9.23
CA ASN A 70 1.82 8.85 8.12
C ASN A 70 2.49 8.52 6.77
N ASP A 71 3.81 8.43 6.67
CA ASP A 71 4.45 7.88 5.48
C ASP A 71 4.15 6.38 5.33
N ILE A 72 4.25 5.89 4.11
CA ILE A 72 4.22 4.46 3.76
C ILE A 72 5.60 4.06 3.27
N LEU A 73 6.22 3.11 3.96
CA LEU A 73 7.53 2.59 3.57
C LEU A 73 7.36 1.52 2.49
N CYS A 74 7.92 1.76 1.31
CA CYS A 74 7.97 0.80 0.20
C CYS A 74 9.39 0.23 0.07
N ILE A 75 9.51 -1.10 0.21
CA ILE A 75 10.79 -1.81 0.23
C ILE A 75 10.89 -2.70 -1.02
N ASP A 76 11.90 -2.47 -1.86
CA ASP A 76 12.29 -3.42 -2.89
C ASP A 76 13.26 -4.45 -2.30
N ALA A 77 12.75 -5.66 -2.10
CA ALA A 77 13.47 -6.81 -1.57
C ALA A 77 13.55 -7.97 -2.56
N GLN A 78 13.28 -7.73 -3.86
CA GLN A 78 13.27 -8.78 -4.90
C GLN A 78 14.60 -9.53 -5.00
N VAL A 79 15.71 -8.86 -4.73
CA VAL A 79 17.06 -9.46 -4.72
C VAL A 79 17.21 -10.60 -3.72
N LEU A 80 16.39 -10.62 -2.66
CA LEU A 80 16.46 -11.62 -1.60
C LEU A 80 15.78 -12.96 -1.96
N GLY A 81 15.00 -13.00 -3.03
CA GLY A 81 14.26 -14.19 -3.46
C GLY A 81 13.30 -14.66 -2.36
N ILE A 82 13.57 -15.85 -1.79
CA ILE A 82 12.70 -16.45 -0.76
C ILE A 82 12.93 -15.89 0.67
N LYS A 83 13.94 -15.06 0.88
CA LYS A 83 14.28 -14.59 2.23
C LYS A 83 13.40 -13.41 2.61
N ALA A 84 12.83 -13.46 3.81
CA ALA A 84 12.07 -12.36 4.40
C ALA A 84 12.99 -11.28 4.98
N CYS A 85 12.70 -10.02 4.65
CA CYS A 85 13.41 -8.87 5.21
C CYS A 85 12.58 -8.08 6.24
N TRP A 86 11.31 -8.38 6.37
CA TRP A 86 10.38 -7.69 7.27
C TRP A 86 9.71 -8.66 8.23
N GLY A 87 9.56 -8.27 9.50
CA GLY A 87 8.92 -9.07 10.54
C GLY A 87 8.40 -8.21 11.69
N ALA A 88 8.01 -8.85 12.79
CA ALA A 88 7.36 -8.22 13.94
C ALA A 88 8.19 -7.08 14.55
N LEU A 89 9.50 -7.24 14.72
CA LEU A 89 10.35 -6.20 15.33
C LEU A 89 10.38 -4.92 14.51
N ARG A 90 10.47 -5.02 13.19
CA ARG A 90 10.40 -3.86 12.29
C ARG A 90 9.00 -3.26 12.25
N THR A 91 7.97 -4.08 12.38
CA THR A 91 6.60 -3.59 12.52
C THR A 91 6.43 -2.77 13.80
N CYS A 92 7.01 -3.20 14.93
CA CYS A 92 7.03 -2.38 16.15
C CYS A 92 7.74 -1.04 15.94
N ALA A 93 8.90 -1.05 15.24
CA ALA A 93 9.63 0.17 14.92
C ALA A 93 8.80 1.10 14.01
N ALA A 94 8.14 0.58 12.99
CA ALA A 94 7.26 1.35 12.11
C ALA A 94 6.08 2.00 12.86
N ILE A 95 5.49 1.29 13.83
CA ILE A 95 4.45 1.83 14.71
C ILE A 95 5.01 2.95 15.58
N TYR A 96 6.19 2.76 16.15
CA TYR A 96 6.87 3.78 16.96
C TYR A 96 7.12 5.06 16.16
N GLU A 97 7.58 4.93 14.91
CA GLU A 97 7.81 6.05 13.98
C GLU A 97 6.49 6.56 13.34
N LYS A 98 5.34 6.01 13.71
CA LYS A 98 3.98 6.41 13.27
C LYS A 98 3.76 6.28 11.76
N LEU A 99 4.36 5.29 11.10
CA LEU A 99 4.05 5.01 9.71
C LEU A 99 2.58 4.62 9.53
N ALA A 100 1.99 4.99 8.40
CA ALA A 100 0.64 4.56 8.03
C ALA A 100 0.61 3.09 7.58
N GLY A 101 1.70 2.58 6.99
CA GLY A 101 1.79 1.21 6.54
C GLY A 101 3.12 0.87 5.87
N VAL A 102 3.24 -0.37 5.42
CA VAL A 102 4.46 -0.89 4.78
C VAL A 102 4.12 -1.77 3.58
N ILE A 103 4.84 -1.57 2.50
CA ILE A 103 4.79 -2.37 1.26
C ILE A 103 6.14 -3.07 1.12
N VAL A 104 6.15 -4.41 1.06
CA VAL A 104 7.34 -5.22 0.83
C VAL A 104 7.22 -5.91 -0.52
N ILE A 105 7.99 -5.45 -1.50
CA ILE A 105 8.14 -6.15 -2.78
C ILE A 105 9.12 -7.29 -2.54
N GLY A 106 8.63 -8.39 -2.01
CA GLY A 106 9.38 -9.52 -1.49
C GLY A 106 8.64 -10.25 -0.37
N GLN A 107 9.39 -10.92 0.50
CA GLN A 107 8.84 -11.77 1.55
C GLN A 107 8.89 -11.09 2.92
N ALA A 108 7.84 -11.32 3.73
CA ALA A 108 7.82 -11.01 5.15
C ALA A 108 7.77 -12.28 6.01
N THR A 109 7.98 -12.14 7.31
CA THR A 109 7.89 -13.21 8.31
C THR A 109 7.02 -12.76 9.49
N ASP A 110 6.86 -13.59 10.50
CA ASP A 110 6.13 -13.27 11.74
C ASP A 110 4.68 -12.80 11.50
N SER A 111 3.99 -13.41 10.53
CA SER A 111 2.67 -12.93 10.05
C SER A 111 1.64 -12.86 11.18
N LEU A 112 1.64 -13.78 12.14
CA LEU A 112 0.71 -13.74 13.29
C LEU A 112 0.97 -12.52 14.17
N GLN A 113 2.23 -12.21 14.46
CA GLN A 113 2.60 -11.05 15.26
C GLN A 113 2.30 -9.74 14.53
N ILE A 114 2.54 -9.68 13.22
CA ILE A 114 2.17 -8.52 12.38
C ILE A 114 0.67 -8.27 12.46
N GLN A 115 -0.16 -9.32 12.36
CA GLN A 115 -1.62 -9.21 12.50
C GLN A 115 -2.02 -8.68 13.88
N GLN A 116 -1.39 -9.18 14.96
CA GLN A 116 -1.65 -8.73 16.33
C GLN A 116 -1.28 -7.27 16.56
N LEU A 117 -0.20 -6.80 15.94
CA LEU A 117 0.27 -5.41 16.02
C LEU A 117 -0.64 -4.44 15.25
N GLY A 118 -1.33 -4.90 14.23
CA GLY A 118 -2.38 -4.15 13.52
C GLY A 118 -1.90 -3.05 12.58
N LEU A 119 -0.60 -2.89 12.36
CA LEU A 119 -0.10 -2.02 11.29
C LEU A 119 -0.39 -2.69 9.94
N PRO A 120 -0.93 -1.96 8.95
CA PRO A 120 -1.06 -2.45 7.59
C PRO A 120 0.30 -2.79 6.98
N VAL A 121 0.57 -4.09 6.78
CA VAL A 121 1.77 -4.60 6.11
C VAL A 121 1.33 -5.44 4.92
N PHE A 122 1.87 -5.11 3.77
CA PHE A 122 1.61 -5.80 2.50
C PHE A 122 2.89 -6.42 1.99
N ALA A 123 2.83 -7.64 1.47
CA ALA A 123 3.98 -8.34 0.92
C ALA A 123 3.59 -9.24 -0.25
N GLN A 124 4.56 -9.65 -1.07
CA GLN A 124 4.34 -10.68 -2.09
C GLN A 124 4.08 -12.05 -1.47
N GLY A 125 4.57 -12.27 -0.24
CA GLY A 125 4.32 -13.52 0.48
C GLY A 125 4.96 -13.55 1.85
N VAL A 126 4.90 -14.73 2.47
CA VAL A 126 5.52 -15.00 3.77
C VAL A 126 6.58 -16.10 3.64
N SER A 127 7.66 -15.97 4.39
CA SER A 127 8.74 -16.95 4.44
C SER A 127 9.25 -17.12 5.85
N ALA A 128 9.53 -18.37 6.23
CA ALA A 128 10.24 -18.70 7.47
C ALA A 128 11.75 -18.50 7.35
N VAL A 129 12.28 -18.40 6.11
CA VAL A 129 13.70 -18.13 5.86
C VAL A 129 13.91 -16.62 5.86
N THR A 130 14.78 -16.14 6.73
CA THR A 130 15.04 -14.70 6.89
C THR A 130 16.45 -14.33 6.43
N THR A 131 16.71 -13.04 6.30
CA THR A 131 18.05 -12.51 6.09
C THR A 131 18.93 -12.72 7.32
N PHE A 132 20.22 -12.90 7.08
CA PHE A 132 21.25 -12.96 8.14
C PHE A 132 21.98 -11.62 8.21
N LYS A 133 22.66 -11.38 9.35
CA LYS A 133 23.55 -10.21 9.46
C LYS A 133 24.63 -10.30 8.38
N SER A 134 24.65 -9.32 7.49
CA SER A 134 25.55 -9.26 6.35
C SER A 134 26.38 -7.98 6.38
N HIS A 135 27.63 -8.07 5.91
CA HIS A 135 28.55 -6.94 5.70
C HIS A 135 28.65 -6.57 4.21
N GLU A 136 27.78 -7.15 3.37
CA GLU A 136 27.73 -6.86 1.95
C GLU A 136 27.24 -5.44 1.66
N THR A 137 27.18 -5.10 0.38
CA THR A 137 26.77 -3.77 -0.09
C THR A 137 25.41 -3.41 0.46
N LYS A 138 25.33 -2.24 1.09
CA LYS A 138 24.09 -1.66 1.59
C LYS A 138 23.16 -1.35 0.43
N GLY A 139 21.86 -1.35 0.72
CA GLY A 139 20.83 -0.84 -0.17
C GLY A 139 20.85 0.69 -0.30
N MET A 140 19.91 1.21 -1.05
CA MET A 140 19.75 2.63 -1.34
C MET A 140 18.42 3.14 -0.78
N LEU A 141 18.45 4.29 -0.14
CA LEU A 141 17.28 5.00 0.36
C LEU A 141 16.89 6.10 -0.64
N GLY A 142 15.61 6.18 -0.97
CA GLY A 142 15.07 7.19 -1.87
C GLY A 142 15.19 6.89 -3.35
N ASP A 143 15.82 5.78 -3.73
CA ASP A 143 15.94 5.37 -5.13
C ASP A 143 14.58 4.94 -5.69
N ASP A 144 14.41 5.15 -6.99
CA ASP A 144 13.24 4.69 -7.75
C ASP A 144 13.16 3.16 -7.77
N ILE A 145 12.01 2.61 -7.41
CA ILE A 145 11.74 1.18 -7.47
C ILE A 145 11.01 0.87 -8.76
N ARG A 146 11.53 -0.09 -9.54
CA ARG A 146 10.86 -0.61 -10.72
C ARG A 146 10.20 -1.95 -10.40
N TYR A 147 8.91 -1.88 -10.08
CA TYR A 147 8.09 -3.08 -9.89
C TYR A 147 7.63 -3.64 -11.23
N ARG A 148 7.75 -4.95 -11.42
CA ARG A 148 7.34 -5.66 -12.64
C ARG A 148 6.38 -6.79 -12.32
N PHE A 149 5.30 -6.87 -13.10
CA PHE A 149 4.34 -7.97 -13.04
C PHE A 149 3.91 -8.36 -14.47
N GLY A 150 4.33 -9.52 -14.92
CA GLY A 150 4.16 -9.94 -16.31
C GLY A 150 4.80 -8.93 -17.28
N ALA A 151 4.03 -8.44 -18.24
CA ALA A 151 4.47 -7.43 -19.20
C ALA A 151 4.34 -5.99 -18.69
N LYS A 152 3.68 -5.77 -17.54
CA LYS A 152 3.48 -4.44 -16.95
C LYS A 152 4.65 -4.04 -16.06
N SER A 153 4.92 -2.75 -16.00
CA SER A 153 5.96 -2.17 -15.12
C SER A 153 5.44 -0.88 -14.51
N THR A 154 5.52 -0.79 -13.18
CA THR A 154 5.20 0.41 -12.41
C THR A 154 6.49 0.99 -11.84
N LEU A 155 6.68 2.30 -11.96
CA LEU A 155 7.78 3.02 -11.34
C LEU A 155 7.25 3.67 -10.06
N ILE A 156 7.88 3.37 -8.93
CA ILE A 156 7.51 3.86 -7.60
C ILE A 156 8.63 4.78 -7.13
N ARG A 157 8.27 5.99 -6.69
CA ARG A 157 9.22 7.00 -6.22
C ARG A 157 8.89 7.45 -4.81
N SER A 158 9.91 7.88 -4.08
CA SER A 158 9.67 8.66 -2.86
C SER A 158 8.88 9.92 -3.21
N GLY A 159 7.81 10.17 -2.46
CA GLY A 159 6.86 11.26 -2.71
C GLY A 159 5.62 10.88 -3.52
N ASP A 160 5.57 9.71 -4.14
CA ASP A 160 4.32 9.16 -4.70
C ASP A 160 3.29 8.91 -3.57
N ILE A 161 2.03 8.76 -3.93
CA ILE A 161 0.94 8.50 -2.99
C ILE A 161 0.54 7.02 -3.08
N ALA A 162 0.70 6.29 -2.00
CA ALA A 162 0.19 4.92 -1.89
C ALA A 162 -1.20 4.93 -1.25
N ILE A 163 -2.12 4.14 -1.82
CA ILE A 163 -3.47 3.89 -1.33
C ILE A 163 -3.66 2.37 -1.25
N MET A 164 -4.05 1.87 -0.10
CA MET A 164 -4.04 0.44 0.20
C MET A 164 -5.26 0.04 1.03
N ASP A 165 -5.87 -1.09 0.68
CA ASP A 165 -6.88 -1.79 1.48
C ASP A 165 -6.82 -3.30 1.24
N ASN A 166 -7.85 -4.05 1.67
CA ASN A 166 -7.86 -5.51 1.53
C ASN A 166 -7.92 -6.00 0.08
N ASP A 167 -8.36 -5.17 -0.86
CA ASP A 167 -8.46 -5.52 -2.28
C ASP A 167 -7.14 -5.34 -3.02
N GLY A 168 -6.30 -4.38 -2.59
CA GLY A 168 -5.01 -4.18 -3.22
C GLY A 168 -4.29 -2.88 -2.87
N ILE A 169 -3.35 -2.52 -3.75
CA ILE A 169 -2.48 -1.36 -3.60
C ILE A 169 -2.43 -0.59 -4.92
N PHE A 170 -2.60 0.72 -4.83
CA PHE A 170 -2.19 1.67 -5.86
C PHE A 170 -1.06 2.55 -5.34
N VAL A 171 -0.03 2.76 -6.15
CA VAL A 171 1.00 3.79 -5.92
C VAL A 171 0.96 4.74 -7.10
N LEU A 172 0.44 5.94 -6.86
CA LEU A 172 0.20 6.96 -7.88
C LEU A 172 1.27 8.04 -7.81
N PRO A 173 1.88 8.44 -8.94
CA PRO A 173 2.64 9.68 -8.99
C PRO A 173 1.78 10.84 -8.44
N LEU A 174 2.41 11.77 -7.71
CA LEU A 174 1.70 12.86 -7.03
C LEU A 174 0.76 13.62 -7.97
N GLU A 175 1.23 13.92 -9.19
CA GLU A 175 0.43 14.65 -10.18
C GLU A 175 -0.78 13.84 -10.65
N VAL A 176 -0.62 12.51 -10.80
CA VAL A 176 -1.72 11.61 -11.19
C VAL A 176 -2.74 11.53 -10.05
N ALA A 177 -2.28 11.40 -8.81
CA ALA A 177 -3.16 11.39 -7.64
C ALA A 177 -3.98 12.69 -7.53
N GLN A 178 -3.35 13.85 -7.76
CA GLN A 178 -4.04 15.15 -7.76
C GLN A 178 -5.11 15.26 -8.87
N GLN A 179 -4.79 14.77 -10.06
CA GLN A 179 -5.71 14.83 -11.22
C GLN A 179 -6.88 13.86 -11.08
N LEU A 180 -6.64 12.68 -10.49
CA LEU A 180 -7.64 11.62 -10.39
C LEU A 180 -8.61 11.82 -9.22
N LEU A 181 -8.24 12.58 -8.19
CA LEU A 181 -9.03 12.72 -6.96
C LEU A 181 -10.48 13.17 -7.19
N PRO A 182 -10.80 14.16 -8.06
CA PRO A 182 -12.19 14.55 -8.30
C PRO A 182 -13.03 13.39 -8.82
N ASP A 183 -12.53 12.65 -9.82
CA ASP A 183 -13.24 11.52 -10.42
C ASP A 183 -13.40 10.37 -9.39
N CYS A 184 -12.39 10.15 -8.53
CA CYS A 184 -12.48 9.19 -7.45
C CYS A 184 -13.58 9.56 -6.43
N LYS A 185 -13.69 10.82 -6.06
CA LYS A 185 -14.74 11.30 -5.14
C LYS A 185 -16.14 11.13 -5.73
N ASP A 186 -16.31 11.50 -6.99
CA ASP A 186 -17.59 11.35 -7.68
C ASP A 186 -17.98 9.87 -7.81
N LYS A 187 -17.03 9.01 -8.18
CA LYS A 187 -17.26 7.58 -8.28
C LYS A 187 -17.58 6.94 -6.92
N HIS A 188 -16.83 7.30 -5.88
CA HIS A 188 -17.07 6.82 -4.52
C HIS A 188 -18.50 7.17 -4.06
N GLN A 189 -18.94 8.40 -4.24
CA GLN A 189 -20.30 8.84 -3.89
C GLN A 189 -21.38 8.05 -4.66
N GLN A 190 -21.14 7.77 -5.94
CA GLN A 190 -22.05 6.94 -6.75
C GLN A 190 -22.11 5.50 -6.24
N ASP A 191 -20.95 4.92 -5.87
CA ASP A 191 -20.87 3.54 -5.39
C ASP A 191 -21.54 3.39 -4.02
N GLU A 192 -21.32 4.32 -3.11
CA GLU A 192 -21.98 4.36 -1.80
C GLU A 192 -23.51 4.46 -1.96
N THR A 193 -23.98 5.35 -2.83
CA THR A 193 -25.41 5.49 -3.11
C THR A 193 -26.03 4.20 -3.65
N LYS A 194 -25.35 3.56 -4.62
CA LYS A 194 -25.79 2.28 -5.19
C LYS A 194 -25.78 1.18 -4.14
N PHE A 195 -24.72 1.10 -3.35
CA PHE A 195 -24.60 0.10 -2.29
C PHE A 195 -25.76 0.22 -1.29
N GLN A 196 -26.10 1.43 -0.84
CA GLN A 196 -27.21 1.65 0.08
C GLN A 196 -28.56 1.18 -0.51
N ILE A 197 -28.85 1.53 -1.76
CA ILE A 197 -30.08 1.09 -2.46
C ILE A 197 -30.14 -0.46 -2.51
N PHE A 198 -29.04 -1.11 -2.92
CA PHE A 198 -28.98 -2.57 -3.01
C PHE A 198 -29.06 -3.23 -1.64
N PHE A 199 -28.41 -2.66 -0.63
CA PHE A 199 -28.40 -3.19 0.73
C PHE A 199 -29.79 -3.10 1.37
N GLU A 200 -30.50 -1.99 1.21
CA GLU A 200 -31.90 -1.84 1.66
C GLU A 200 -32.83 -2.84 0.96
N ALA A 201 -32.71 -2.98 -0.35
CA ALA A 201 -33.49 -3.96 -1.10
C ALA A 201 -33.19 -5.41 -0.66
N TYR A 202 -31.91 -5.73 -0.37
CA TYR A 202 -31.49 -7.01 0.19
C TYR A 202 -32.14 -7.26 1.56
N GLN A 203 -32.07 -6.29 2.48
CA GLN A 203 -32.69 -6.42 3.80
C GLN A 203 -34.20 -6.62 3.76
N ASN A 204 -34.87 -6.01 2.78
CA ASN A 204 -36.32 -6.11 2.59
C ASN A 204 -36.75 -7.27 1.70
N ASN A 205 -35.82 -8.14 1.24
CA ASN A 205 -36.07 -9.24 0.32
C ASN A 205 -36.72 -8.79 -1.02
N GLN A 206 -36.25 -7.66 -1.56
CA GLN A 206 -36.79 -6.97 -2.74
C GLN A 206 -35.76 -6.80 -3.87
N LEU A 207 -34.65 -7.58 -3.87
CA LEU A 207 -33.60 -7.46 -4.90
C LEU A 207 -34.12 -7.64 -6.33
N ASP A 208 -35.12 -8.52 -6.53
CA ASP A 208 -35.71 -8.77 -7.86
C ASP A 208 -36.24 -7.49 -8.52
N THR A 209 -36.63 -6.49 -7.72
CA THR A 209 -37.13 -5.22 -8.26
C THR A 209 -36.03 -4.36 -8.91
N LEU A 210 -34.75 -4.60 -8.54
CA LEU A 210 -33.60 -3.87 -9.07
C LEU A 210 -32.99 -4.53 -10.31
N PHE A 211 -33.17 -5.85 -10.49
CA PHE A 211 -32.63 -6.57 -11.65
C PHE A 211 -33.58 -6.55 -12.87
N ASN A 212 -34.81 -6.10 -12.70
CA ASN A 212 -35.83 -6.03 -13.76
C ASN A 212 -36.02 -4.61 -14.33
N GLN A 213 -35.12 -3.68 -14.01
CA GLN A 213 -35.04 -2.33 -14.60
C GLN A 213 -33.87 -2.25 -15.58
#